data_b9d3c246078fe823529a63fa4d1abd7c
#
_entry.id   b9d3c246078fe823529a63fa4d1abd7c
#
_cell.length_a   1.000
_cell.length_b   1.000
_cell.length_c   1.000
_cell.angle_alpha   90.00
_cell.angle_beta   90.00
_cell.angle_gamma   90.00
#
_symmetry.space_group_name_H-M   'P 1'
#
loop_
_entity.id
_entity.type
_entity.pdbx_description
1 polymer ?
#
loop_
_entity_poly.entity_id
_entity_poly.type
_entity_poly.pdbx_seq_one_letter_code
_entity_poly.pdbx_strand_id
1 'polypeptide(L)'
;MWVKMDLDTPGSNYRSNSRLHAVDICRGLALLFMIEAHISQPLGWISNWSFILAGPFFLIISGFSYDLFLSSRIKNSTKKYIFPESFFRGFLIYIIPLIPYIIVGLFFSSLFSSVTGHTYKIDLFHWGIFQVIGAGYILGLLVPNNFKLKILATIAAFVITYIISNYFHEPLGFLITGLFPLFPWIGYFLYGRVAYELYQSRQLKNDKSLLIFST
;
A
#
# COMPACT_ATOMS: atom_id res chain seq x y z
N MET A 1 -9.75 -25.10 9.02
CA MET A 1 -9.13 -25.68 10.22
C MET A 1 -8.27 -24.61 10.88
N TRP A 2 -8.78 -23.96 11.93
CA TRP A 2 -8.12 -22.83 12.61
C TRP A 2 -7.42 -23.40 13.84
N VAL A 3 -6.11 -23.23 13.91
CA VAL A 3 -5.32 -23.58 15.08
C VAL A 3 -5.68 -22.60 16.21
N LYS A 4 -6.29 -23.11 17.29
CA LYS A 4 -6.38 -22.40 18.57
C LYS A 4 -4.96 -22.24 19.09
N MET A 5 -4.44 -21.02 19.11
CA MET A 5 -3.28 -20.67 19.90
C MET A 5 -3.77 -20.26 21.28
N ASP A 6 -3.59 -21.11 22.27
CA ASP A 6 -3.65 -20.74 23.69
C ASP A 6 -2.40 -19.89 23.98
N LEU A 7 -2.59 -18.59 24.11
CA LEU A 7 -1.54 -17.58 24.39
C LEU A 7 -1.68 -17.02 25.81
N ASP A 8 -1.91 -17.90 26.79
CA ASP A 8 -1.79 -17.51 28.19
C ASP A 8 -0.37 -17.78 28.71
N THR A 9 0.61 -17.00 28.23
CA THR A 9 1.92 -16.93 28.87
C THR A 9 2.01 -15.60 29.64
N PRO A 10 2.30 -15.64 30.99
CA PRO A 10 2.53 -14.42 31.78
C PRO A 10 3.82 -13.75 31.31
N GLY A 11 3.70 -12.69 30.55
CA GLY A 11 4.81 -11.96 29.93
C GLY A 11 4.44 -11.30 28.60
N SER A 12 3.32 -11.69 27.99
CA SER A 12 2.90 -11.16 26.67
C SER A 12 2.32 -9.73 26.70
N ASN A 13 2.03 -9.20 27.88
CA ASN A 13 1.35 -7.90 28.04
C ASN A 13 2.22 -6.67 27.74
N TYR A 14 3.56 -6.83 27.66
CA TYR A 14 4.45 -5.69 27.43
C TYR A 14 4.62 -5.30 25.96
N ARG A 15 4.27 -6.18 25.00
CA ARG A 15 4.50 -5.95 23.56
C ARG A 15 3.27 -5.49 22.74
N SER A 16 2.09 -5.39 23.33
CA SER A 16 0.87 -5.10 22.56
C SER A 16 0.74 -3.65 22.09
N ASN A 17 1.53 -2.72 22.64
CA ASN A 17 1.48 -1.28 22.33
C ASN A 17 2.79 -0.69 21.78
N SER A 18 3.82 -1.49 21.54
CA SER A 18 5.04 -0.96 20.93
C SER A 18 4.77 -0.59 19.47
N ARG A 19 4.62 0.70 19.19
CA ARG A 19 4.74 1.22 17.83
C ARG A 19 6.03 0.67 17.26
N LEU A 20 5.94 0.11 16.04
CA LEU A 20 7.15 -0.28 15.32
C LEU A 20 7.82 0.98 14.78
N HIS A 21 8.67 1.61 15.60
CA HIS A 21 9.40 2.82 15.22
C HIS A 21 10.10 2.69 13.86
N ALA A 22 10.58 1.48 13.53
CA ALA A 22 11.16 1.21 12.22
C ALA A 22 10.19 1.47 11.07
N VAL A 23 8.91 1.14 11.21
CA VAL A 23 7.87 1.41 10.19
C VAL A 23 7.62 2.90 10.06
N ASP A 24 7.61 3.63 11.18
CA ASP A 24 7.39 5.09 11.16
C ASP A 24 8.61 5.81 10.54
N ILE A 25 9.83 5.36 10.83
CA ILE A 25 11.05 5.85 10.16
C ILE A 25 11.00 5.57 8.65
N CYS A 26 10.65 4.34 8.25
CA CYS A 26 10.52 3.99 6.84
C CYS A 26 9.46 4.83 6.11
N ARG A 27 8.34 5.14 6.77
CA ARG A 27 7.32 6.06 6.21
C ARG A 27 7.87 7.47 6.03
N GLY A 28 8.60 7.96 7.04
CA GLY A 28 9.27 9.26 6.97
C GLY A 28 10.26 9.34 5.80
N LEU A 29 11.10 8.32 5.63
CA LEU A 29 12.03 8.21 4.50
C LEU A 29 11.31 8.14 3.15
N ALA A 30 10.22 7.37 3.06
CA ALA A 30 9.42 7.30 1.83
C ALA A 30 8.81 8.66 1.46
N LEU A 31 8.34 9.43 2.45
CA LEU A 31 7.86 10.80 2.25
C LEU A 31 8.97 11.74 1.80
N LEU A 32 10.17 11.65 2.40
CA LEU A 32 11.32 12.46 1.98
C LEU A 32 11.71 12.17 0.53
N PHE A 33 11.77 10.90 0.11
CA PHE A 33 12.01 10.54 -1.29
C PHE A 33 10.91 11.05 -2.20
N MET A 34 9.65 11.03 -1.77
CA MET A 34 8.53 11.56 -2.55
C MET A 34 8.64 13.07 -2.73
N ILE A 35 8.97 13.81 -1.67
CA ILE A 35 9.17 15.26 -1.72
C ILE A 35 10.34 15.58 -2.65
N GLU A 36 11.46 14.89 -2.49
CA GLU A 36 12.65 15.09 -3.31
C GLU A 36 12.37 14.82 -4.80
N ALA A 37 11.64 13.74 -5.10
CA ALA A 37 11.22 13.43 -6.48
C ALA A 37 10.34 14.52 -7.14
N HIS A 38 9.59 15.30 -6.34
CA HIS A 38 8.72 16.37 -6.85
C HIS A 38 9.40 17.75 -6.91
N ILE A 39 10.36 18.02 -6.04
CA ILE A 39 11.10 19.29 -6.04
C ILE A 39 12.06 19.37 -7.22
N SER A 40 12.36 18.26 -7.84
CA SER A 40 13.22 18.00 -9.00
C SER A 40 14.26 19.09 -9.31
N GLN A 41 15.48 18.68 -9.32
CA GLN A 41 16.64 19.18 -10.05
C GLN A 41 17.88 19.63 -9.26
N PRO A 42 17.93 19.90 -7.98
CA PRO A 42 19.21 20.36 -7.42
C PRO A 42 20.24 19.25 -7.22
N LEU A 43 19.83 17.98 -7.14
CA LEU A 43 20.70 16.90 -6.67
C LEU A 43 21.03 15.81 -7.73
N GLY A 44 20.72 16.04 -9.00
CA GLY A 44 21.13 15.21 -10.13
C GLY A 44 20.86 13.71 -9.98
N TRP A 45 21.88 12.91 -9.67
CA TRP A 45 21.76 11.47 -9.54
C TRP A 45 20.86 11.02 -8.38
N ILE A 46 20.80 11.76 -7.28
CA ILE A 46 19.92 11.47 -6.14
C ILE A 46 18.44 11.61 -6.55
N SER A 47 18.12 12.62 -7.34
CA SER A 47 16.77 12.85 -7.88
C SER A 47 16.27 11.66 -8.70
N ASN A 48 17.12 11.06 -9.53
CA ASN A 48 16.77 9.89 -10.31
C ASN A 48 16.43 8.68 -9.42
N TRP A 49 17.23 8.43 -8.39
CA TRP A 49 16.97 7.34 -7.44
C TRP A 49 15.71 7.57 -6.63
N SER A 50 15.49 8.79 -6.16
CA SER A 50 14.29 9.16 -5.41
C SER A 50 13.03 8.95 -6.24
N PHE A 51 13.04 9.35 -7.51
CA PHE A 51 11.92 9.15 -8.42
C PHE A 51 11.59 7.66 -8.63
N ILE A 52 12.62 6.80 -8.81
CA ILE A 52 12.43 5.37 -9.04
C ILE A 52 11.96 4.65 -7.76
N LEU A 53 12.49 5.02 -6.60
CA LEU A 53 12.28 4.29 -5.35
C LEU A 53 11.09 4.79 -4.54
N ALA A 54 10.74 6.07 -4.62
CA ALA A 54 9.73 6.68 -3.77
C ALA A 54 8.36 5.96 -3.85
N GLY A 55 7.87 5.73 -5.05
CA GLY A 55 6.58 5.08 -5.27
C GLY A 55 6.53 3.63 -4.77
N PRO A 56 7.43 2.74 -5.25
CA PRO A 56 7.47 1.36 -4.78
C PRO A 56 7.67 1.25 -3.26
N PHE A 57 8.59 2.03 -2.71
CA PHE A 57 8.90 1.99 -1.28
C PHE A 57 7.69 2.43 -0.44
N PHE A 58 6.99 3.50 -0.84
CA PHE A 58 5.80 3.97 -0.17
C PHE A 58 4.66 2.94 -0.19
N LEU A 59 4.47 2.24 -1.32
CA LEU A 59 3.46 1.19 -1.46
C LEU A 59 3.81 -0.05 -0.64
N ILE A 60 5.07 -0.48 -0.63
CA ILE A 60 5.53 -1.61 0.19
C ILE A 60 5.27 -1.34 1.67
N ILE A 61 5.63 -0.15 2.17
CA ILE A 61 5.40 0.23 3.56
C ILE A 61 3.90 0.34 3.86
N SER A 62 3.09 0.80 2.91
CA SER A 62 1.64 0.87 3.06
C SER A 62 1.01 -0.53 3.18
N GLY A 63 1.45 -1.49 2.36
CA GLY A 63 1.01 -2.89 2.43
C GLY A 63 1.46 -3.58 3.72
N PHE A 64 2.70 -3.36 4.16
CA PHE A 64 3.19 -3.84 5.46
C PHE A 64 2.34 -3.30 6.61
N SER A 65 2.06 -2.01 6.59
CA SER A 65 1.27 -1.32 7.61
C SER A 65 -0.18 -1.77 7.63
N TYR A 66 -0.73 -2.13 6.47
CA TYR A 66 -2.06 -2.71 6.36
C TYR A 66 -2.17 -4.02 7.13
N ASP A 67 -1.24 -4.96 6.95
CA ASP A 67 -1.27 -6.24 7.67
C ASP A 67 -0.93 -6.09 9.15
N LEU A 68 -0.07 -5.13 9.52
CA LEU A 68 0.18 -4.76 10.91
C LEU A 68 -1.11 -4.27 11.59
N PHE A 69 -1.86 -3.38 10.92
CA PHE A 69 -3.16 -2.91 11.38
C PHE A 69 -4.17 -4.06 11.49
N LEU A 70 -4.26 -4.90 10.45
CA LEU A 70 -5.19 -6.02 10.39
C LEU A 70 -4.93 -7.02 11.53
N SER A 71 -3.66 -7.37 11.78
CA SER A 71 -3.28 -8.30 12.85
C SER A 71 -3.61 -7.75 14.23
N SER A 72 -3.40 -6.46 14.47
CA SER A 72 -3.74 -5.81 15.74
C SER A 72 -5.27 -5.82 15.99
N ARG A 73 -6.06 -5.65 14.94
CA ARG A 73 -7.53 -5.67 15.04
C ARG A 73 -8.10 -7.06 15.21
N ILE A 74 -7.55 -8.08 14.54
CA ILE A 74 -7.95 -9.48 14.71
C ILE A 74 -7.73 -9.91 16.17
N LYS A 75 -6.67 -9.42 16.82
CA LYS A 75 -6.36 -9.72 18.20
C LYS A 75 -7.33 -9.06 19.19
N ASN A 76 -7.81 -7.83 18.91
CA ASN A 76 -8.53 -6.99 19.85
C ASN A 76 -10.04 -6.86 19.58
N SER A 77 -10.57 -7.35 18.46
CA SER A 77 -11.96 -7.11 18.05
C SER A 77 -12.63 -8.37 17.53
N THR A 78 -13.97 -8.40 17.67
CA THR A 78 -14.79 -9.39 16.98
C THR A 78 -14.62 -9.24 15.47
N LYS A 79 -14.31 -10.31 14.76
CA LYS A 79 -14.05 -10.38 13.30
C LYS A 79 -15.08 -9.65 12.43
N LYS A 80 -16.30 -9.45 12.94
CA LYS A 80 -17.44 -8.84 12.25
C LYS A 80 -17.18 -7.41 11.77
N TYR A 81 -16.33 -6.63 12.46
CA TYR A 81 -16.12 -5.21 12.16
C TYR A 81 -14.87 -4.92 11.32
N ILE A 82 -14.02 -5.92 11.07
CA ILE A 82 -12.75 -5.72 10.36
C ILE A 82 -12.98 -5.39 8.88
N PHE A 83 -13.91 -6.10 8.23
CA PHE A 83 -14.20 -5.89 6.81
C PHE A 83 -14.72 -4.48 6.53
N PRO A 84 -15.80 -3.99 7.19
CA PRO A 84 -16.32 -2.65 6.91
C PRO A 84 -15.32 -1.55 7.28
N GLU A 85 -14.54 -1.71 8.34
CA GLU A 85 -13.54 -0.71 8.73
C GLU A 85 -12.40 -0.61 7.69
N SER A 86 -11.86 -1.71 7.23
CA SER A 86 -10.80 -1.72 6.22
C SER A 86 -11.29 -1.22 4.87
N PHE A 87 -12.51 -1.61 4.47
CA PHE A 87 -13.14 -1.12 3.25
C PHE A 87 -13.34 0.38 3.29
N PHE A 88 -13.91 0.90 4.39
CA PHE A 88 -14.17 2.33 4.55
C PHE A 88 -12.87 3.15 4.56
N ARG A 89 -11.81 2.67 5.21
CA ARG A 89 -10.49 3.30 5.15
C ARG A 89 -9.93 3.34 3.73
N GLY A 90 -9.98 2.21 3.03
CA GLY A 90 -9.54 2.14 1.63
C GLY A 90 -10.32 3.10 0.74
N PHE A 91 -11.63 3.15 0.91
CA PHE A 91 -12.51 4.07 0.21
C PHE A 91 -12.18 5.55 0.50
N LEU A 92 -11.97 5.91 1.77
CA LEU A 92 -11.57 7.28 2.13
C LEU A 92 -10.20 7.66 1.55
N ILE A 93 -9.21 6.76 1.62
CA ILE A 93 -7.88 6.99 1.04
C ILE A 93 -7.99 7.18 -0.48
N TYR A 94 -8.92 6.49 -1.14
CA TYR A 94 -9.16 6.64 -2.58
C TYR A 94 -9.83 7.98 -2.92
N ILE A 95 -10.88 8.35 -2.18
CA ILE A 95 -11.75 9.50 -2.51
C ILE A 95 -11.16 10.85 -2.09
N ILE A 96 -10.57 10.94 -0.88
CA ILE A 96 -10.10 12.21 -0.33
C ILE A 96 -9.15 12.95 -1.29
N PRO A 97 -8.15 12.31 -1.93
CA PRO A 97 -7.27 13.00 -2.88
C PRO A 97 -7.95 13.39 -4.21
N LEU A 98 -9.08 12.75 -4.56
CA LEU A 98 -9.84 13.12 -5.75
C LEU A 98 -10.60 14.44 -5.56
N ILE A 99 -10.99 14.78 -4.33
CA ILE A 99 -11.74 16.01 -4.04
C ILE A 99 -10.96 17.26 -4.50
N PRO A 100 -9.73 17.54 -4.02
CA PRO A 100 -8.97 18.68 -4.49
C PRO A 100 -8.68 18.61 -6.00
N TYR A 101 -8.43 17.43 -6.56
CA TYR A 101 -8.23 17.27 -8.00
C TYR A 101 -9.46 17.70 -8.81
N ILE A 102 -10.68 17.30 -8.38
CA ILE A 102 -11.93 17.71 -9.02
C ILE A 102 -12.16 19.22 -8.84
N ILE A 103 -11.96 19.74 -7.62
CA ILE A 103 -12.14 21.17 -7.32
C ILE A 103 -11.20 22.00 -8.20
N VAL A 104 -9.91 21.68 -8.24
CA VAL A 104 -8.94 22.35 -9.09
C VAL A 104 -9.34 22.24 -10.56
N GLY A 105 -9.73 21.04 -11.00
CA GLY A 105 -10.19 20.83 -12.38
C GLY A 105 -11.38 21.69 -12.75
N LEU A 106 -12.39 21.82 -11.87
CA LEU A 106 -13.57 22.63 -12.13
C LEU A 106 -13.29 24.15 -12.11
N PHE A 107 -12.53 24.63 -11.13
CA PHE A 107 -12.25 26.06 -10.99
C PHE A 107 -11.19 26.58 -11.98
N PHE A 108 -10.19 25.76 -12.30
CA PHE A 108 -9.10 26.19 -13.17
C PHE A 108 -9.26 25.75 -14.64
N SER A 109 -10.23 24.87 -14.95
CA SER A 109 -10.43 24.42 -16.34
C SER A 109 -10.75 25.59 -17.30
N SER A 110 -11.60 26.53 -16.87
CA SER A 110 -11.94 27.71 -17.66
C SER A 110 -10.77 28.68 -17.79
N LEU A 111 -10.03 28.90 -16.72
CA LEU A 111 -8.86 29.78 -16.70
C LEU A 111 -7.70 29.17 -17.49
N PHE A 112 -7.47 27.88 -17.36
CA PHE A 112 -6.41 27.16 -18.05
C PHE A 112 -6.68 27.06 -19.55
N SER A 113 -7.93 26.79 -19.94
CA SER A 113 -8.32 26.77 -21.36
C SER A 113 -8.19 28.12 -22.03
N SER A 114 -8.47 29.24 -21.33
CA SER A 114 -8.32 30.59 -21.88
C SER A 114 -6.87 31.01 -22.05
N VAL A 115 -5.95 30.47 -21.20
CA VAL A 115 -4.52 30.86 -21.26
C VAL A 115 -3.71 29.92 -22.16
N THR A 116 -4.02 28.60 -22.15
CA THR A 116 -3.21 27.61 -22.88
C THR A 116 -3.83 27.10 -24.17
N GLY A 117 -5.11 27.39 -24.41
CA GLY A 117 -5.87 26.87 -25.56
C GLY A 117 -6.19 25.36 -25.44
N HIS A 118 -5.81 24.71 -24.32
CA HIS A 118 -6.07 23.31 -24.09
C HIS A 118 -7.23 23.12 -23.10
N THR A 119 -8.19 22.26 -23.45
CA THR A 119 -9.27 21.87 -22.53
C THR A 119 -8.73 20.93 -21.46
N TYR A 120 -8.83 21.32 -20.20
CA TYR A 120 -8.52 20.44 -19.08
C TYR A 120 -9.63 19.40 -18.94
N LYS A 121 -9.30 18.13 -19.20
CA LYS A 121 -10.24 17.02 -18.99
C LYS A 121 -10.07 16.46 -17.58
N ILE A 122 -11.15 16.47 -16.80
CA ILE A 122 -11.18 15.82 -15.49
C ILE A 122 -11.27 14.32 -15.75
N ASP A 123 -10.20 13.60 -15.47
CA ASP A 123 -10.18 12.15 -15.54
C ASP A 123 -10.45 11.58 -14.13
N LEU A 124 -11.67 11.05 -13.94
CA LEU A 124 -12.08 10.43 -12.67
C LEU A 124 -11.35 9.11 -12.39
N PHE A 125 -10.75 8.51 -13.41
CA PHE A 125 -9.91 7.31 -13.30
C PHE A 125 -8.41 7.64 -13.26
N HIS A 126 -8.09 8.87 -12.88
CA HIS A 126 -6.69 9.24 -12.69
C HIS A 126 -6.08 8.45 -11.53
N TRP A 127 -5.19 7.51 -11.87
CA TRP A 127 -4.49 6.72 -10.88
C TRP A 127 -3.32 7.52 -10.30
N GLY A 128 -3.48 7.93 -9.05
CA GLY A 128 -2.39 8.45 -8.22
C GLY A 128 -1.98 7.41 -7.18
N ILE A 129 -0.90 7.68 -6.46
CA ILE A 129 -0.37 6.76 -5.44
C ILE A 129 -1.39 6.45 -4.34
N PHE A 130 -2.19 7.44 -3.93
CA PHE A 130 -3.24 7.25 -2.91
C PHE A 130 -4.38 6.38 -3.42
N GLN A 131 -4.76 6.52 -4.69
CA GLN A 131 -5.78 5.67 -5.31
C GLN A 131 -5.31 4.20 -5.35
N VAL A 132 -4.04 3.95 -5.66
CA VAL A 132 -3.47 2.60 -5.60
C VAL A 132 -3.45 2.05 -4.17
N ILE A 133 -3.12 2.88 -3.17
CA ILE A 133 -3.16 2.47 -1.75
C ILE A 133 -4.59 2.15 -1.34
N GLY A 134 -5.55 3.01 -1.66
CA GLY A 134 -6.97 2.79 -1.36
C GLY A 134 -7.50 1.51 -1.99
N ALA A 135 -7.19 1.29 -3.28
CA ALA A 135 -7.48 0.03 -3.97
C ALA A 135 -6.78 -1.16 -3.29
N GLY A 136 -5.53 -0.98 -2.83
CA GLY A 136 -4.78 -1.98 -2.09
C GLY A 136 -5.45 -2.40 -0.79
N TYR A 137 -6.02 -1.46 -0.04
CA TYR A 137 -6.81 -1.77 1.15
C TYR A 137 -8.07 -2.60 0.83
N ILE A 138 -8.77 -2.26 -0.26
CA ILE A 138 -9.99 -2.97 -0.69
C ILE A 138 -9.64 -4.35 -1.24
N LEU A 139 -8.72 -4.44 -2.19
CA LEU A 139 -8.28 -5.70 -2.79
C LEU A 139 -7.55 -6.59 -1.78
N GLY A 140 -6.85 -5.98 -0.82
CA GLY A 140 -6.21 -6.67 0.27
C GLY A 140 -7.17 -7.50 1.13
N LEU A 141 -8.45 -7.10 1.23
CA LEU A 141 -9.49 -7.87 1.90
C LEU A 141 -9.84 -9.18 1.15
N LEU A 142 -9.70 -9.17 -0.17
CA LEU A 142 -9.98 -10.35 -1.02
C LEU A 142 -8.84 -11.37 -0.97
N VAL A 143 -7.63 -10.94 -0.61
CA VAL A 143 -6.48 -11.83 -0.47
C VAL A 143 -6.44 -12.37 0.95
N PRO A 144 -6.71 -13.67 1.17
CA PRO A 144 -6.70 -14.27 2.49
C PRO A 144 -5.37 -14.10 3.22
N ASN A 145 -5.41 -14.11 4.55
CA ASN A 145 -4.21 -14.01 5.38
C ASN A 145 -3.41 -15.33 5.36
N ASN A 146 -2.93 -15.71 4.19
CA ASN A 146 -2.14 -16.90 3.94
C ASN A 146 -0.89 -16.50 3.12
N PHE A 147 0.28 -16.87 3.62
CA PHE A 147 1.56 -16.50 3.02
C PHE A 147 1.67 -16.87 1.53
N LYS A 148 1.29 -18.12 1.18
CA LYS A 148 1.35 -18.60 -0.21
C LYS A 148 0.40 -17.80 -1.14
N LEU A 149 -0.80 -17.49 -0.66
CA LEU A 149 -1.78 -16.72 -1.44
C LEU A 149 -1.36 -15.26 -1.59
N LYS A 150 -0.69 -14.67 -0.59
CA LYS A 150 -0.11 -13.31 -0.72
C LYS A 150 0.99 -13.27 -1.78
N ILE A 151 1.88 -14.28 -1.81
CA ILE A 151 2.91 -14.39 -2.85
C ILE A 151 2.27 -14.57 -4.23
N LEU A 152 1.31 -15.49 -4.34
CA LEU A 152 0.62 -15.74 -5.60
C LEU A 152 -0.08 -14.48 -6.12
N ALA A 153 -0.79 -13.75 -5.25
CA ALA A 153 -1.44 -12.49 -5.60
C ALA A 153 -0.44 -11.41 -6.05
N THR A 154 0.73 -11.35 -5.40
CA THR A 154 1.82 -10.44 -5.79
C THR A 154 2.32 -10.76 -7.19
N ILE A 155 2.63 -12.03 -7.47
CA ILE A 155 3.08 -12.48 -8.79
C ILE A 155 1.98 -12.24 -9.83
N ALA A 156 0.73 -12.59 -9.50
CA ALA A 156 -0.42 -12.38 -10.38
C ALA A 156 -0.58 -10.91 -10.78
N ALA A 157 -0.35 -9.95 -9.88
CA ALA A 157 -0.41 -8.53 -10.21
C ALA A 157 0.58 -8.14 -11.32
N PHE A 158 1.82 -8.64 -11.28
CA PHE A 158 2.81 -8.38 -12.33
C PHE A 158 2.50 -9.13 -13.64
N VAL A 159 2.02 -10.37 -13.55
CA VAL A 159 1.61 -11.16 -14.72
C VAL A 159 0.42 -10.50 -15.41
N ILE A 160 -0.57 -10.02 -14.66
CA ILE A 160 -1.74 -9.29 -15.20
C ILE A 160 -1.27 -8.04 -15.94
N THR A 161 -0.30 -7.29 -15.42
CA THR A 161 0.28 -6.14 -16.13
C THR A 161 0.79 -6.54 -17.50
N TYR A 162 1.57 -7.61 -17.57
CA TYR A 162 2.11 -8.11 -18.84
C TYR A 162 1.00 -8.53 -19.82
N ILE A 163 -0.01 -9.23 -19.32
CA ILE A 163 -1.15 -9.69 -20.13
C ILE A 163 -1.95 -8.50 -20.68
N ILE A 164 -2.29 -7.53 -19.83
CA ILE A 164 -3.06 -6.35 -20.26
C ILE A 164 -2.26 -5.55 -21.28
N SER A 165 -0.96 -5.34 -21.03
CA SER A 165 -0.10 -4.57 -21.93
C SER A 165 0.00 -5.16 -23.32
N ASN A 166 0.03 -6.49 -23.45
CA ASN A 166 0.26 -7.14 -24.74
C ASN A 166 -1.03 -7.56 -25.46
N TYR A 167 -2.11 -7.86 -24.74
CA TYR A 167 -3.30 -8.49 -25.34
C TYR A 167 -4.59 -7.71 -25.14
N PHE A 168 -4.69 -6.87 -24.12
CA PHE A 168 -5.93 -6.19 -23.71
C PHE A 168 -5.77 -4.69 -23.51
N HIS A 169 -4.80 -4.08 -24.19
CA HIS A 169 -4.49 -2.65 -24.00
C HIS A 169 -5.72 -1.74 -24.23
N GLU A 170 -6.47 -1.96 -25.31
CA GLU A 170 -7.64 -1.12 -25.62
C GLU A 170 -8.74 -1.15 -24.55
N PRO A 171 -9.29 -2.32 -24.14
CA PRO A 171 -10.38 -2.32 -23.17
C PRO A 171 -9.95 -2.09 -21.73
N LEU A 172 -8.72 -2.44 -21.35
CA LEU A 172 -8.23 -2.42 -19.97
C LEU A 172 -7.03 -1.48 -19.76
N GLY A 173 -6.68 -0.69 -20.78
CA GLY A 173 -5.53 0.21 -20.72
C GLY A 173 -5.55 1.19 -19.55
N PHE A 174 -6.73 1.62 -19.09
CA PHE A 174 -6.87 2.50 -17.95
C PHE A 174 -6.30 1.90 -16.64
N LEU A 175 -6.14 0.58 -16.55
CA LEU A 175 -5.54 -0.10 -15.39
C LEU A 175 -4.02 -0.08 -15.40
N ILE A 176 -3.40 0.18 -16.56
CA ILE A 176 -1.94 0.16 -16.76
C ILE A 176 -1.38 1.49 -17.26
N THR A 177 -2.24 2.51 -17.46
CA THR A 177 -1.86 3.84 -17.92
C THR A 177 -1.89 4.85 -16.77
N GLY A 178 -1.16 5.94 -16.92
CA GLY A 178 -1.04 7.01 -15.91
C GLY A 178 0.30 6.97 -15.16
N LEU A 179 0.47 7.88 -14.25
CA LEU A 179 1.72 8.00 -13.48
C LEU A 179 1.90 6.86 -12.47
N PHE A 180 0.80 6.44 -11.84
CA PHE A 180 0.75 5.33 -10.89
C PHE A 180 -0.42 4.41 -11.27
N PRO A 181 -0.35 3.69 -12.40
CA PRO A 181 -1.43 2.81 -12.80
C PRO A 181 -1.67 1.71 -11.75
N LEU A 182 -2.91 1.18 -11.69
CA LEU A 182 -3.22 0.15 -10.71
C LEU A 182 -2.25 -1.04 -10.83
N PHE A 183 -2.02 -1.51 -12.05
CA PHE A 183 -1.01 -2.51 -12.36
C PHE A 183 0.22 -1.86 -13.04
N PRO A 184 1.44 -2.14 -12.63
CA PRO A 184 1.91 -3.15 -11.63
C PRO A 184 1.90 -2.65 -10.16
N TRP A 185 1.53 -1.41 -9.88
CA TRP A 185 1.78 -0.78 -8.58
C TRP A 185 1.10 -1.48 -7.41
N ILE A 186 -0.06 -2.11 -7.61
CA ILE A 186 -0.71 -2.94 -6.60
C ILE A 186 0.16 -4.13 -6.16
N GLY A 187 1.03 -4.62 -7.04
CA GLY A 187 2.00 -5.68 -6.72
C GLY A 187 2.97 -5.27 -5.61
N TYR A 188 3.43 -4.03 -5.58
CA TYR A 188 4.29 -3.53 -4.51
C TYR A 188 3.56 -3.44 -3.17
N PHE A 189 2.29 -3.06 -3.17
CA PHE A 189 1.47 -3.09 -1.97
C PHE A 189 1.30 -4.53 -1.43
N LEU A 190 0.99 -5.48 -2.31
CA LEU A 190 0.85 -6.90 -1.94
C LEU A 190 2.18 -7.49 -1.47
N TYR A 191 3.30 -7.09 -2.08
CA TYR A 191 4.64 -7.47 -1.60
C TYR A 191 4.90 -6.95 -0.18
N GLY A 192 4.45 -5.76 0.17
CA GLY A 192 4.52 -5.23 1.53
C GLY A 192 3.80 -6.13 2.55
N ARG A 193 2.67 -6.73 2.17
CA ARG A 193 1.96 -7.71 2.99
C ARG A 193 2.76 -9.01 3.18
N VAL A 194 3.45 -9.47 2.13
CA VAL A 194 4.37 -10.61 2.23
C VAL A 194 5.53 -10.29 3.17
N ALA A 195 6.11 -9.09 3.07
CA ALA A 195 7.20 -8.65 3.94
C ALA A 195 6.78 -8.62 5.42
N TYR A 196 5.55 -8.21 5.74
CA TYR A 196 5.02 -8.27 7.10
C TYR A 196 4.97 -9.71 7.64
N GLU A 197 4.51 -10.68 6.85
CA GLU A 197 4.45 -12.09 7.24
C GLU A 197 5.84 -12.66 7.54
N LEU A 198 6.83 -12.34 6.69
CA LEU A 198 8.23 -12.73 6.90
C LEU A 198 8.81 -12.11 8.18
N TYR A 199 8.51 -10.85 8.45
CA TYR A 199 8.89 -10.18 9.68
C TYR A 199 8.31 -10.88 10.90
N GLN A 200 7.02 -11.18 10.88
CA GLN A 200 6.33 -11.86 11.97
C GLN A 200 6.89 -13.27 12.23
N SER A 201 7.16 -14.02 11.17
CA SER A 201 7.73 -15.38 11.29
C SER A 201 9.14 -15.39 11.89
N ARG A 202 9.96 -14.38 11.60
CA ARG A 202 11.30 -14.22 12.20
C ARG A 202 11.23 -13.86 13.68
N GLN A 203 10.32 -12.96 14.06
CA GLN A 203 10.12 -12.61 15.47
C GLN A 203 9.74 -13.84 16.31
N LEU A 204 8.79 -14.64 15.85
CA LEU A 204 8.38 -15.87 16.53
C LEU A 204 9.52 -16.89 16.69
N LYS A 205 10.44 -16.97 15.73
CA LYS A 205 11.63 -17.84 15.84
C LYS A 205 12.62 -17.32 16.89
N ASN A 206 12.88 -16.02 16.92
CA ASN A 206 13.78 -15.40 17.89
C ASN A 206 13.26 -15.56 19.33
N ASP A 207 11.95 -15.37 19.55
CA ASP A 207 11.35 -15.54 20.87
C ASP A 207 11.45 -17.01 21.35
N LYS A 208 11.28 -17.99 20.46
CA LYS A 208 11.47 -19.41 20.79
C LYS A 208 12.93 -19.75 21.13
N SER A 209 13.90 -19.19 20.42
CA SER A 209 15.31 -19.41 20.73
C SER A 209 15.71 -18.84 22.08
N LEU A 210 15.20 -17.66 22.45
CA LEU A 210 15.44 -17.06 23.77
C LEU A 210 14.86 -17.90 24.91
N LEU A 211 13.70 -18.52 24.72
CA LEU A 211 13.09 -19.41 25.72
C LEU A 211 13.91 -20.70 25.94
N ILE A 212 14.55 -21.24 24.89
CA ILE A 212 15.40 -22.44 24.99
C ILE A 212 16.69 -22.15 25.75
N PHE A 213 17.22 -20.92 25.69
CA PHE A 213 18.42 -20.51 26.41
C PHE A 213 18.17 -20.07 27.86
N SER A 214 16.88 -19.91 28.26
CA SER A 214 16.49 -19.51 29.60
C SER A 214 16.08 -20.68 30.53
N THR A 215 16.03 -21.90 30.00
CA THR A 215 15.83 -23.16 30.73
C THR A 215 17.13 -23.89 30.91
#